data_06f1d9e70e73f168a22a9dd23a3bdd22
#
_entry.id   06f1d9e70e73f168a22a9dd23a3bdd22
#
_cell.length_a   1.000
_cell.length_b   1.000
_cell.length_c   1.000
_cell.angle_alpha   90.00
_cell.angle_beta   90.00
_cell.angle_gamma   90.00
#
_symmetry.space_group_name_H-M   'P 1'
#
loop_
_entity.id
_entity.type
_entity.pdbx_description
1 polymer ?
#
loop_
_entity_poly.entity_id
_entity_poly.type
_entity_poly.pdbx_seq_one_letter_code
_entity_poly.pdbx_strand_id
1 'polypeptide(L)'
;MAIEGKNSDLFRRLRFYGFGLLLGVLAVSVLYKGKGCQMPGSAKMEELSYQKLELTQHGECRMACRGISLEEIKALMKSGKINYDKSEVRAEPCGKYAVEGTTADGQSIRVIIADCDTISKVVTAIDLKMENDTCDCK
;
A
#
# COMPACT_ATOMS: atom_id res chain seq x y z
N MET A 1 51.32 -29.66 24.67
CA MET A 1 50.03 -30.39 24.72
C MET A 1 49.08 -29.74 25.68
N ALA A 2 48.48 -28.59 25.31
CA ALA A 2 47.49 -27.90 26.13
C ALA A 2 46.47 -27.12 25.25
N ILE A 3 45.92 -27.80 24.25
CA ILE A 3 44.93 -27.19 23.34
C ILE A 3 43.55 -27.83 23.48
N GLU A 4 43.39 -28.95 24.18
CA GLU A 4 42.15 -29.68 24.30
C GLU A 4 41.13 -29.11 25.29
N GLY A 5 41.60 -28.39 26.35
CA GLY A 5 40.69 -27.82 27.36
C GLY A 5 39.92 -26.57 26.93
N LYS A 6 40.43 -25.81 25.97
CA LYS A 6 39.86 -24.51 25.57
C LYS A 6 38.67 -24.65 24.59
N ASN A 7 38.62 -25.75 23.85
CA ASN A 7 37.54 -26.00 22.88
C ASN A 7 36.26 -26.50 23.56
N SER A 8 36.35 -27.22 24.67
CA SER A 8 35.18 -27.75 25.38
C SER A 8 34.34 -26.60 26.01
N ASP A 9 34.99 -25.56 26.56
CA ASP A 9 34.30 -24.42 27.11
C ASP A 9 33.69 -23.53 26.03
N LEU A 10 34.32 -23.43 24.88
CA LEU A 10 33.80 -22.73 23.70
C LEU A 10 32.54 -23.44 23.17
N PHE A 11 32.60 -24.76 22.99
CA PHE A 11 31.45 -25.55 22.53
C PHE A 11 30.29 -25.50 23.53
N ARG A 12 30.58 -25.51 24.84
CA ARG A 12 29.55 -25.40 25.87
C ARG A 12 28.85 -24.05 25.84
N ARG A 13 29.60 -22.95 25.69
CA ARG A 13 29.05 -21.58 25.54
C ARG A 13 28.26 -21.43 24.25
N LEU A 14 28.81 -21.91 23.13
CA LEU A 14 28.16 -21.85 21.82
C LEU A 14 26.82 -22.62 21.82
N ARG A 15 26.73 -23.73 22.53
CA ARG A 15 25.51 -24.53 22.69
C ARG A 15 24.42 -23.77 23.46
N PHE A 16 24.78 -23.03 24.52
CA PHE A 16 23.84 -22.20 25.25
C PHE A 16 23.37 -20.99 24.44
N TYR A 17 24.25 -20.31 23.70
CA TYR A 17 23.87 -19.25 22.78
C TYR A 17 22.99 -19.76 21.63
N GLY A 18 23.33 -20.92 21.06
CA GLY A 18 22.52 -21.54 20.01
C GLY A 18 21.14 -21.90 20.49
N PHE A 19 21.00 -22.41 21.71
CA PHE A 19 19.71 -22.75 22.31
C PHE A 19 18.87 -21.48 22.59
N GLY A 20 19.49 -20.42 23.11
CA GLY A 20 18.81 -19.14 23.32
C GLY A 20 18.35 -18.48 22.00
N LEU A 21 19.18 -18.53 20.97
CA LEU A 21 18.83 -18.04 19.63
C LEU A 21 17.65 -18.83 19.05
N LEU A 22 17.67 -20.16 19.16
CA LEU A 22 16.62 -21.03 18.64
C LEU A 22 15.30 -20.78 19.36
N LEU A 23 15.31 -20.64 20.68
CA LEU A 23 14.13 -20.26 21.47
C LEU A 23 13.61 -18.86 21.09
N GLY A 24 14.50 -17.90 20.88
CA GLY A 24 14.13 -16.55 20.45
C GLY A 24 13.46 -16.54 19.08
N VAL A 25 14.03 -17.24 18.11
CA VAL A 25 13.45 -17.36 16.75
C VAL A 25 12.09 -18.07 16.82
N LEU A 26 11.97 -19.10 17.65
CA LEU A 26 10.71 -19.84 17.80
C LEU A 26 9.63 -18.97 18.45
N ALA A 27 9.97 -18.20 19.49
CA ALA A 27 9.06 -17.26 20.14
C ALA A 27 8.59 -16.16 19.16
N VAL A 28 9.50 -15.56 18.41
CA VAL A 28 9.19 -14.58 17.36
C VAL A 28 8.29 -15.22 16.29
N SER A 29 8.61 -16.42 15.82
CA SER A 29 7.82 -17.12 14.82
C SER A 29 6.38 -17.41 15.28
N VAL A 30 6.19 -17.75 16.55
CA VAL A 30 4.86 -17.96 17.14
C VAL A 30 4.08 -16.65 17.24
N LEU A 31 4.73 -15.58 17.68
CA LEU A 31 4.09 -14.26 17.81
C LEU A 31 3.72 -13.66 16.44
N TYR A 32 4.49 -13.94 15.39
CA TYR A 32 4.23 -13.46 14.04
C TYR A 32 3.33 -14.35 13.19
N LYS A 33 3.03 -15.57 13.63
CA LYS A 33 2.17 -16.54 12.90
C LYS A 33 0.72 -16.11 12.70
N GLY A 34 0.30 -14.98 13.23
CA GLY A 34 -1.06 -14.45 13.06
C GLY A 34 -1.13 -13.08 12.39
N LYS A 35 0.00 -12.43 12.19
CA LYS A 35 0.05 -11.11 11.55
C LYS A 35 0.93 -11.22 10.31
N GLY A 36 0.30 -11.57 9.17
CA GLY A 36 0.96 -11.34 7.89
C GLY A 36 1.51 -9.91 7.90
N CYS A 37 2.75 -9.70 7.44
CA CYS A 37 3.27 -8.37 7.17
C CYS A 37 2.38 -7.72 6.09
N GLN A 38 1.22 -7.19 6.48
CA GLN A 38 0.47 -6.28 5.64
C GLN A 38 1.32 -5.02 5.52
N MET A 39 1.79 -4.75 4.31
CA MET A 39 2.40 -3.47 4.03
C MET A 39 1.38 -2.38 4.40
N PRO A 40 1.78 -1.26 5.02
CA PRO A 40 0.87 -0.21 5.44
C PRO A 40 -0.11 0.24 4.34
N GLY A 41 0.31 0.18 3.08
CA GLY A 41 -0.50 0.50 1.92
C GLY A 41 -1.63 -0.49 1.62
N SER A 42 -1.46 -1.77 1.90
CA SER A 42 -2.51 -2.77 1.63
C SER A 42 -3.69 -2.66 2.60
N ALA A 43 -3.43 -2.40 3.87
CA ALA A 43 -4.47 -2.18 4.87
C ALA A 43 -5.30 -0.92 4.56
N LYS A 44 -4.64 0.16 4.12
CA LYS A 44 -5.33 1.40 3.74
C LYS A 44 -6.12 1.25 2.45
N MET A 45 -5.60 0.51 1.47
CA MET A 45 -6.34 0.18 0.25
C MET A 45 -7.60 -0.63 0.54
N GLU A 46 -7.51 -1.59 1.43
CA GLU A 46 -8.66 -2.39 1.86
C GLU A 46 -9.72 -1.50 2.51
N GLU A 47 -9.34 -0.63 3.43
CA GLU A 47 -10.22 0.34 4.07
C GLU A 47 -10.93 1.22 3.04
N LEU A 48 -10.18 1.86 2.12
CA LEU A 48 -10.73 2.70 1.06
C LEU A 48 -11.68 1.93 0.12
N SER A 49 -11.44 0.64 -0.10
CA SER A 49 -12.27 -0.19 -0.98
C SER A 49 -13.66 -0.50 -0.40
N TYR A 50 -13.81 -0.46 0.93
CA TYR A 50 -15.09 -0.68 1.62
C TYR A 50 -15.92 0.60 1.80
N GLN A 51 -15.30 1.77 1.65
CA GLN A 51 -15.99 3.04 1.78
C GLN A 51 -16.91 3.32 0.57
N LYS A 52 -17.95 4.10 0.81
CA LYS A 52 -18.81 4.59 -0.27
C LYS A 52 -17.99 5.51 -1.18
N LEU A 53 -17.91 5.16 -2.47
CA LEU A 53 -17.21 5.97 -3.46
C LEU A 53 -18.10 7.05 -4.02
N GLU A 54 -17.67 8.30 -3.92
CA GLU A 54 -18.32 9.47 -4.52
C GLU A 54 -17.39 10.14 -5.54
N LEU A 55 -17.98 10.75 -6.56
CA LEU A 55 -17.24 11.51 -7.57
C LEU A 55 -17.36 13.00 -7.28
N THR A 56 -16.25 13.73 -7.37
CA THR A 56 -16.30 15.18 -7.45
C THR A 56 -16.55 15.61 -8.90
N GLN A 57 -17.12 16.79 -9.11
CA GLN A 57 -17.32 17.34 -10.48
C GLN A 57 -16.03 17.33 -11.30
N HIS A 58 -14.94 17.72 -10.67
CA HIS A 58 -13.61 17.72 -11.31
C HIS A 58 -13.13 16.30 -11.62
N GLY A 59 -13.33 15.37 -10.69
CA GLY A 59 -13.03 13.95 -10.89
C GLY A 59 -13.82 13.35 -12.05
N GLU A 60 -15.11 13.60 -12.12
CA GLU A 60 -15.99 13.12 -13.19
C GLU A 60 -15.57 13.67 -14.55
N CYS A 61 -15.30 14.97 -14.64
CA CYS A 61 -14.81 15.59 -15.88
C CYS A 61 -13.48 14.97 -16.34
N ARG A 62 -12.53 14.78 -15.42
CA ARG A 62 -11.23 14.19 -15.74
C ARG A 62 -11.34 12.72 -16.16
N MET A 63 -12.22 11.98 -15.54
CA MET A 63 -12.52 10.60 -15.92
C MET A 63 -13.10 10.53 -17.34
N ALA A 64 -14.13 11.34 -17.62
CA ALA A 64 -14.76 11.39 -18.93
C ALA A 64 -13.77 11.80 -20.05
N CYS A 65 -12.95 12.80 -19.79
CA CYS A 65 -11.94 13.28 -20.74
C CYS A 65 -10.92 12.19 -21.09
N ARG A 66 -10.56 11.32 -20.13
CA ARG A 66 -9.54 10.29 -20.30
C ARG A 66 -10.10 8.89 -20.56
N GLY A 67 -11.41 8.79 -20.70
CA GLY A 67 -12.08 7.51 -20.95
C GLY A 67 -11.97 6.52 -19.81
N ILE A 68 -11.83 6.99 -18.57
CA ILE A 68 -11.73 6.16 -17.37
C ILE A 68 -13.13 5.97 -16.78
N SER A 69 -13.57 4.72 -16.67
CA SER A 69 -14.87 4.38 -16.10
C SER A 69 -14.81 4.26 -14.57
N LEU A 70 -15.97 4.41 -13.93
CA LEU A 70 -16.12 4.20 -12.49
C LEU A 70 -15.78 2.75 -12.08
N GLU A 71 -16.08 1.80 -12.96
CA GLU A 71 -15.80 0.38 -12.72
C GLU A 71 -14.31 0.08 -12.70
N GLU A 72 -13.55 0.73 -13.58
CA GLU A 72 -12.09 0.64 -13.58
C GLU A 72 -11.48 1.24 -12.29
N ILE A 73 -12.03 2.35 -11.79
CA ILE A 73 -11.60 2.92 -10.50
C ILE A 73 -11.91 1.95 -9.36
N LYS A 74 -13.10 1.34 -9.33
CA LYS A 74 -13.44 0.33 -8.33
C LYS A 74 -12.53 -0.90 -8.39
N ALA A 75 -12.17 -1.33 -9.59
CA ALA A 75 -11.21 -2.42 -9.79
C ALA A 75 -9.82 -2.00 -9.31
N LEU A 76 -9.40 -0.77 -9.60
CA LEU A 76 -8.13 -0.20 -9.15
C LEU A 76 -8.06 -0.12 -7.62
N MET A 77 -9.14 0.23 -6.94
CA MET A 77 -9.18 0.26 -5.47
C MET A 77 -8.96 -1.12 -4.84
N LYS A 78 -9.25 -2.21 -5.57
CA LYS A 78 -9.02 -3.58 -5.09
C LYS A 78 -7.63 -4.11 -5.40
N SER A 79 -7.03 -3.69 -6.50
CA SER A 79 -5.77 -4.26 -7.03
C SER A 79 -4.62 -3.27 -7.15
N GLY A 80 -4.89 -1.97 -7.03
CA GLY A 80 -3.91 -0.90 -7.15
C GLY A 80 -2.98 -0.79 -5.94
N LYS A 81 -2.02 0.12 -6.06
CA LYS A 81 -1.05 0.43 -5.01
C LYS A 81 -1.08 1.92 -4.68
N ILE A 82 -0.97 2.24 -3.39
CA ILE A 82 -0.83 3.63 -2.96
C ILE A 82 0.60 4.10 -3.22
N ASN A 83 0.73 5.19 -3.95
CA ASN A 83 1.99 5.92 -4.09
C ASN A 83 2.02 7.05 -3.05
N TYR A 84 2.73 6.81 -1.96
CA TYR A 84 2.82 7.77 -0.84
C TYR A 84 3.59 9.04 -1.20
N ASP A 85 4.53 9.00 -2.15
CA ASP A 85 5.28 10.17 -2.60
C ASP A 85 4.41 11.19 -3.35
N LYS A 86 3.28 10.72 -3.89
CA LYS A 86 2.29 11.51 -4.59
C LYS A 86 1.00 11.72 -3.81
N SER A 87 0.98 11.26 -2.56
CA SER A 87 -0.16 11.35 -1.65
C SER A 87 0.02 12.50 -0.66
N GLU A 88 -1.07 13.16 -0.32
CA GLU A 88 -1.14 14.18 0.73
C GLU A 88 -1.94 13.65 1.92
N VAL A 89 -1.36 12.69 2.64
CA VAL A 89 -2.05 11.93 3.71
C VAL A 89 -2.57 12.83 4.84
N ARG A 90 -1.90 13.97 5.05
CA ARG A 90 -2.26 14.95 6.09
C ARG A 90 -3.05 16.15 5.57
N ALA A 91 -3.59 16.06 4.34
CA ALA A 91 -4.42 17.12 3.80
C ALA A 91 -5.71 17.27 4.63
N GLU A 92 -6.14 18.51 4.85
CA GLU A 92 -7.41 18.82 5.50
C GLU A 92 -8.41 19.31 4.45
N PRO A 93 -9.70 18.99 4.59
CA PRO A 93 -10.36 18.22 5.65
C PRO A 93 -10.23 16.69 5.51
N CYS A 94 -9.72 16.17 4.40
CA CYS A 94 -9.60 14.75 4.11
C CYS A 94 -8.21 14.43 3.57
N GLY A 95 -7.57 13.38 4.08
CA GLY A 95 -6.30 12.88 3.54
C GLY A 95 -6.46 12.44 2.09
N LYS A 96 -5.49 12.77 1.22
CA LYS A 96 -5.52 12.40 -0.19
C LYS A 96 -4.52 11.29 -0.48
N TYR A 97 -4.97 10.25 -1.12
CA TYR A 97 -4.17 9.09 -1.50
C TYR A 97 -4.09 8.97 -3.01
N ALA A 98 -2.87 8.86 -3.54
CA ALA A 98 -2.61 8.59 -4.95
C ALA A 98 -2.59 7.07 -5.15
N VAL A 99 -3.61 6.52 -5.78
CA VAL A 99 -3.72 5.10 -6.11
C VAL A 99 -3.33 4.90 -7.56
N GLU A 100 -2.36 4.03 -7.80
CA GLU A 100 -1.84 3.72 -9.13
C GLU A 100 -2.09 2.26 -9.50
N GLY A 101 -2.30 2.04 -10.78
CA GLY A 101 -2.42 0.70 -11.36
C GLY A 101 -2.74 0.75 -12.84
N THR A 102 -3.02 -0.43 -13.38
CA THR A 102 -3.32 -0.59 -14.80
C THR A 102 -4.76 -1.07 -14.95
N THR A 103 -5.50 -0.42 -15.83
CA THR A 103 -6.87 -0.84 -16.20
C THR A 103 -6.84 -2.13 -17.02
N ALA A 104 -8.00 -2.74 -17.21
CA ALA A 104 -8.15 -3.93 -18.04
C ALA A 104 -7.68 -3.71 -19.48
N ASP A 105 -7.83 -2.49 -20.00
CA ASP A 105 -7.40 -2.07 -21.35
C ASP A 105 -5.90 -1.77 -21.45
N GLY A 106 -5.15 -1.93 -20.35
CA GLY A 106 -3.71 -1.68 -20.31
C GLY A 106 -3.31 -0.21 -20.14
N GLN A 107 -4.27 0.68 -19.82
CA GLN A 107 -4.00 2.07 -19.48
C GLN A 107 -3.42 2.17 -18.07
N SER A 108 -2.29 2.86 -17.91
CA SER A 108 -1.68 3.11 -16.60
C SER A 108 -2.26 4.39 -16.03
N ILE A 109 -3.01 4.28 -14.94
CA ILE A 109 -3.71 5.42 -14.35
C ILE A 109 -3.26 5.68 -12.91
N ARG A 110 -3.36 6.94 -12.51
CA ARG A 110 -3.25 7.41 -11.13
C ARG A 110 -4.54 8.12 -10.76
N VAL A 111 -5.19 7.67 -9.71
CA VAL A 111 -6.41 8.27 -9.20
C VAL A 111 -6.13 8.88 -7.83
N ILE A 112 -6.49 10.14 -7.65
CA ILE A 112 -6.40 10.80 -6.34
C ILE A 112 -7.74 10.62 -5.62
N ILE A 113 -7.69 9.96 -4.48
CA ILE A 113 -8.85 9.66 -3.65
C ILE A 113 -8.71 10.39 -2.32
N ALA A 114 -9.70 11.20 -1.99
CA ALA A 114 -9.80 11.84 -0.68
C ALA A 114 -10.54 10.91 0.27
N ASP A 115 -9.90 10.57 1.37
CA ASP A 115 -10.45 9.77 2.46
C ASP A 115 -11.11 10.68 3.50
N CYS A 116 -12.42 10.63 3.57
CA CYS A 116 -13.24 11.44 4.49
C CYS A 116 -13.95 10.53 5.52
N ASP A 117 -13.20 9.66 6.17
CA ASP A 117 -13.61 8.70 7.21
C ASP A 117 -14.57 7.60 6.75
N THR A 118 -15.72 7.95 6.22
CA THR A 118 -16.78 7.01 5.79
C THR A 118 -17.00 7.01 4.28
N ILE A 119 -16.44 8.00 3.59
CA ILE A 119 -16.65 8.26 2.18
C ILE A 119 -15.31 8.49 1.51
N SER A 120 -15.05 7.78 0.44
CA SER A 120 -13.93 8.01 -0.48
C SER A 120 -14.39 8.88 -1.65
N LYS A 121 -13.74 10.02 -1.87
CA LYS A 121 -14.08 10.92 -2.99
C LYS A 121 -13.00 10.87 -4.06
N VAL A 122 -13.38 10.59 -5.29
CA VAL A 122 -12.48 10.70 -6.43
C VAL A 122 -12.29 12.18 -6.78
N VAL A 123 -11.09 12.69 -6.52
CA VAL A 123 -10.74 14.09 -6.75
C VAL A 123 -10.31 14.29 -8.20
N THR A 124 -9.48 13.41 -8.71
CA THR A 124 -9.00 13.46 -10.11
C THR A 124 -8.49 12.08 -10.55
N ALA A 125 -8.49 11.85 -11.85
CA ALA A 125 -7.89 10.68 -12.49
C ALA A 125 -6.89 11.16 -13.56
N ILE A 126 -5.71 10.55 -13.60
CA ILE A 126 -4.60 10.94 -14.48
C ILE A 126 -4.16 9.71 -15.26
N ASP A 127 -4.01 9.85 -16.57
CA ASP A 127 -3.33 8.85 -17.39
C ASP A 127 -1.82 9.10 -17.34
N LEU A 128 -1.06 8.12 -16.87
CA LEU A 128 0.39 8.25 -16.70
C LEU A 128 1.15 8.23 -18.04
N LYS A 129 0.53 7.76 -19.12
CA LYS A 129 1.11 7.76 -20.47
C LYS A 129 0.81 9.04 -21.23
N MET A 130 -0.24 9.78 -20.85
CA MET A 130 -0.72 11.01 -21.51
C MET A 130 -0.71 12.18 -20.53
N GLU A 131 0.38 12.35 -19.78
CA GLU A 131 0.50 13.35 -18.71
C GLU A 131 0.30 14.81 -19.17
N ASN A 132 0.48 15.07 -20.48
CA ASN A 132 0.30 16.39 -21.08
C ASN A 132 -1.08 16.61 -21.69
N ASP A 133 -2.04 15.76 -21.41
CA ASP A 133 -3.38 15.89 -21.96
C ASP A 133 -4.15 17.00 -21.25
N THR A 134 -4.49 18.05 -22.00
CA THR A 134 -5.20 19.23 -21.51
C THR A 134 -6.71 18.95 -21.47
N CYS A 135 -7.16 18.33 -20.39
CA CYS A 135 -8.58 18.30 -20.09
C CYS A 135 -9.03 19.66 -19.54
N ASP A 136 -9.89 20.35 -20.24
CA ASP A 136 -10.44 21.65 -19.80
C ASP A 136 -11.58 21.42 -18.79
N CYS A 137 -11.19 21.01 -17.57
CA CYS A 137 -12.10 20.78 -16.43
C CYS A 137 -11.98 21.96 -15.47
N LYS A 138 -12.93 22.87 -15.51
CA LYS A 138 -13.06 24.01 -14.57
C LYS A 138 -13.80 23.62 -13.32
#